data_f5cdf51f9655f645edd74d891ad61e82
#
_entry.id   f5cdf51f9655f645edd74d891ad61e82
#
_cell.length_a   1.000
_cell.length_b   1.000
_cell.length_c   1.000
_cell.angle_alpha   90.00
_cell.angle_beta   90.00
_cell.angle_gamma   90.00
#
_symmetry.space_group_name_H-M   'P 1'
#
loop_
_entity.id
_entity.type
_entity.pdbx_description
1 polymer ?
#
loop_
_entity_poly.entity_id
_entity_poly.type
_entity_poly.pdbx_seq_one_letter_code
_entity_poly.pdbx_strand_id
1 'polypeptide(L)'
;MKSITLRIIFFLVCSFFTSSLYSQIVDIETSRKEDLIGTKISINLGLDGSSGTVDRTNYSLGTRFDFNSENWNRFLIFNYSRREKDESINEDNTFIHLRFSRKLTTLLALEFFIQSNEKPLEKIEERNLVGLGVRLSPLKDLRIGIGLFDEEEKRIKLEARNTTRVNTYINYLFKISENTSFNSLLYFQPDIEDFSEIRSLLRLGLRVKATDNFYVNINYEYVHDSSPPTGTDKKNSIYGFKLSYEF
;
A
#
# COMPACT_ATOMS: atom_id res chain seq x y z
N MET A 1 -15.22 37.64 -14.36
CA MET A 1 -16.15 36.52 -14.19
C MET A 1 -15.79 35.23 -14.99
N LYS A 2 -15.20 35.31 -16.18
CA LYS A 2 -14.86 34.11 -17.00
C LYS A 2 -13.73 33.22 -16.44
N SER A 3 -12.87 33.74 -15.56
CA SER A 3 -11.70 32.96 -15.02
C SER A 3 -12.05 32.04 -13.85
N ILE A 4 -13.10 32.34 -13.10
CA ILE A 4 -13.53 31.54 -11.94
C ILE A 4 -14.29 30.28 -12.38
N THR A 5 -15.11 30.39 -13.42
CA THR A 5 -15.91 29.28 -13.96
C THR A 5 -15.02 28.19 -14.56
N LEU A 6 -13.92 28.56 -15.22
CA LEU A 6 -12.96 27.61 -15.79
C LEU A 6 -12.17 26.84 -14.71
N ARG A 7 -11.90 27.48 -13.56
CA ARG A 7 -11.22 26.89 -12.42
C ARG A 7 -12.08 25.85 -11.70
N ILE A 8 -13.38 26.07 -11.60
CA ILE A 8 -14.34 25.16 -10.95
C ILE A 8 -14.56 23.91 -11.82
N ILE A 9 -14.61 24.07 -13.15
CA ILE A 9 -14.79 22.93 -14.09
C ILE A 9 -13.55 22.03 -14.09
N PHE A 10 -12.34 22.57 -13.96
CA PHE A 10 -11.11 21.77 -13.88
C PHE A 10 -11.01 20.96 -12.59
N PHE A 11 -11.57 21.47 -11.48
CA PHE A 11 -11.59 20.74 -10.20
C PHE A 11 -12.57 19.55 -10.21
N LEU A 12 -13.63 19.61 -10.99
CA LEU A 12 -14.67 18.57 -11.06
C LEU A 12 -14.30 17.36 -11.94
N VAL A 13 -13.33 17.50 -12.84
CA VAL A 13 -12.89 16.40 -13.73
C VAL A 13 -11.83 15.48 -13.08
N CYS A 14 -11.16 15.92 -12.02
CA CYS A 14 -10.07 15.16 -11.38
C CYS A 14 -10.50 14.18 -10.27
N SER A 15 -11.79 14.05 -9.96
CA SER A 15 -12.25 13.27 -8.79
C SER A 15 -12.71 11.84 -9.09
N PHE A 16 -12.52 11.32 -10.30
CA PHE A 16 -12.91 9.95 -10.62
C PHE A 16 -11.70 9.08 -10.92
N PHE A 17 -11.30 8.29 -9.95
CA PHE A 17 -10.74 6.94 -10.06
C PHE A 17 -10.09 6.54 -8.74
N THR A 18 -10.90 6.10 -7.76
CA THR A 18 -10.39 5.24 -6.70
C THR A 18 -10.61 3.80 -7.16
N SER A 19 -9.63 3.22 -7.82
CA SER A 19 -9.62 1.79 -8.09
C SER A 19 -9.39 1.03 -6.78
N SER A 20 -10.26 0.07 -6.50
CA SER A 20 -10.09 -0.86 -5.38
C SER A 20 -8.80 -1.64 -5.56
N LEU A 21 -7.90 -1.53 -4.60
CA LEU A 21 -6.63 -2.23 -4.61
C LEU A 21 -6.87 -3.68 -4.14
N TYR A 22 -6.95 -4.60 -5.07
CA TYR A 22 -6.94 -6.04 -4.79
C TYR A 22 -5.50 -6.51 -4.59
N SER A 23 -4.89 -6.18 -3.45
CA SER A 23 -3.55 -6.67 -3.13
C SER A 23 -3.54 -7.39 -1.80
N GLN A 24 -3.13 -8.65 -1.79
CA GLN A 24 -2.86 -9.38 -0.55
C GLN A 24 -1.59 -8.88 0.14
N ILE A 25 -0.66 -8.30 -0.62
CA ILE A 25 0.54 -7.64 -0.11
C ILE A 25 0.25 -6.15 -0.01
N VAL A 26 0.38 -5.58 1.20
CA VAL A 26 0.20 -4.15 1.42
C VAL A 26 1.54 -3.44 1.35
N ASP A 27 1.64 -2.41 0.51
CA ASP A 27 2.82 -1.58 0.41
C ASP A 27 2.97 -0.68 1.64
N ILE A 28 3.96 -0.97 2.44
CA ILE A 28 4.36 -0.19 3.63
C ILE A 28 5.65 0.58 3.39
N GLU A 29 6.44 0.19 2.38
CA GLU A 29 7.77 0.76 2.13
C GLU A 29 7.72 2.14 1.50
N THR A 30 6.81 2.38 0.55
CA THR A 30 6.65 3.70 -0.10
C THR A 30 6.16 4.78 0.85
N SER A 31 5.45 4.40 1.91
CA SER A 31 4.91 5.32 2.93
C SER A 31 5.86 5.60 4.08
N ARG A 32 7.08 5.03 4.09
CA ARG A 32 8.04 5.13 5.19
C ARG A 32 8.59 6.56 5.34
N LYS A 33 8.66 7.05 6.58
CA LYS A 33 9.11 8.42 6.94
C LYS A 33 10.28 8.38 7.91
N GLU A 34 11.40 7.80 7.50
CA GLU A 34 12.56 7.57 8.38
C GLU A 34 13.34 8.81 8.75
N ASP A 35 13.28 9.84 7.92
CA ASP A 35 14.03 11.09 8.13
C ASP A 35 13.38 12.03 9.18
N LEU A 36 12.20 11.66 9.68
CA LEU A 36 11.48 12.45 10.69
C LEU A 36 11.75 11.90 12.07
N ILE A 37 12.54 12.59 12.86
CA ILE A 37 12.73 12.30 14.31
C ILE A 37 11.56 12.89 15.08
N GLY A 38 11.06 12.15 16.08
CA GLY A 38 9.93 12.55 16.93
C GLY A 38 8.65 11.79 16.62
N THR A 39 7.53 12.34 17.05
CA THR A 39 6.19 11.76 16.86
C THR A 39 5.46 12.48 15.75
N LYS A 40 4.89 11.71 14.84
CA LYS A 40 3.98 12.23 13.80
C LYS A 40 2.72 11.40 13.73
N ILE A 41 1.59 12.07 13.67
CA ILE A 41 0.26 11.46 13.51
C ILE A 41 -0.32 11.97 12.19
N SER A 42 -0.87 11.05 11.40
CA SER A 42 -1.59 11.37 10.17
C SER A 42 -2.95 10.68 10.22
N ILE A 43 -4.02 11.42 9.96
CA ILE A 43 -5.39 10.91 9.90
C ILE A 43 -5.97 11.34 8.56
N ASN A 44 -6.53 10.39 7.84
CA ASN A 44 -7.22 10.61 6.57
C ASN A 44 -8.64 10.07 6.69
N LEU A 45 -9.61 10.90 6.40
CA LEU A 45 -11.02 10.54 6.37
C LEU A 45 -11.54 10.78 4.96
N GLY A 46 -12.27 9.84 4.43
CA GLY A 46 -12.93 9.97 3.14
C GLY A 46 -14.39 9.56 3.24
N LEU A 47 -15.24 10.38 2.65
CA LEU A 47 -16.64 10.08 2.43
C LEU A 47 -17.01 10.66 1.06
N ASP A 48 -17.41 9.81 0.15
CA ASP A 48 -17.96 10.23 -1.14
C ASP A 48 -19.12 9.33 -1.55
N GLY A 49 -19.98 9.86 -2.38
CA GLY A 49 -21.15 9.12 -2.83
C GLY A 49 -21.83 9.75 -4.03
N SER A 50 -22.75 8.99 -4.60
CA SER A 50 -23.67 9.44 -5.66
C SER A 50 -25.04 8.82 -5.43
N SER A 51 -26.11 9.51 -5.87
CA SER A 51 -27.46 8.99 -5.85
C SER A 51 -28.13 9.25 -7.19
N GLY A 52 -29.12 8.41 -7.55
CA GLY A 52 -29.87 8.51 -8.80
C GLY A 52 -29.79 7.23 -9.63
N THR A 53 -29.24 7.28 -10.84
CA THR A 53 -29.11 6.09 -11.69
C THR A 53 -28.21 5.01 -11.08
N VAL A 54 -27.25 5.43 -10.25
CA VAL A 54 -26.37 4.56 -9.46
C VAL A 54 -26.24 5.14 -8.08
N ASP A 55 -26.69 4.40 -7.08
CA ASP A 55 -26.47 4.75 -5.66
C ASP A 55 -25.16 4.14 -5.20
N ARG A 56 -24.24 5.01 -4.72
CA ARG A 56 -22.93 4.59 -4.22
C ARG A 56 -22.55 5.41 -3.01
N THR A 57 -21.96 4.75 -2.01
CA THR A 57 -21.34 5.40 -0.86
C THR A 57 -20.01 4.74 -0.56
N ASN A 58 -18.97 5.55 -0.40
CA ASN A 58 -17.63 5.10 -0.01
C ASN A 58 -17.24 5.75 1.32
N TYR A 59 -16.77 4.93 2.25
CA TYR A 59 -16.18 5.37 3.52
C TYR A 59 -14.72 4.95 3.55
N SER A 60 -13.85 5.81 4.03
CA SER A 60 -12.47 5.44 4.31
C SER A 60 -11.93 6.15 5.55
N LEU A 61 -11.17 5.41 6.34
CA LEU A 61 -10.41 5.90 7.48
C LEU A 61 -9.00 5.36 7.37
N GLY A 62 -8.02 6.25 7.32
CA GLY A 62 -6.61 5.89 7.39
C GLY A 62 -5.96 6.63 8.54
N THR A 63 -5.26 5.92 9.41
CA THR A 63 -4.45 6.51 10.47
C THR A 63 -3.04 5.96 10.44
N ARG A 64 -2.09 6.83 10.76
CA ARG A 64 -0.70 6.45 10.90
C ARG A 64 -0.07 7.20 12.06
N PHE A 65 0.61 6.46 12.93
CA PHE A 65 1.39 6.96 14.05
C PHE A 65 2.84 6.60 13.83
N ASP A 66 3.73 7.58 13.72
CA ASP A 66 5.17 7.39 13.62
C ASP A 66 5.83 7.84 14.93
N PHE A 67 6.73 7.01 15.48
CA PHE A 67 7.54 7.28 16.67
C PHE A 67 9.00 6.99 16.36
N ASN A 68 9.72 7.99 15.88
CA ASN A 68 11.07 7.84 15.39
C ASN A 68 12.10 8.49 16.32
N SER A 69 13.21 7.82 16.50
CA SER A 69 14.42 8.34 17.11
C SER A 69 15.62 8.06 16.21
N GLU A 70 16.82 8.49 16.59
CA GLU A 70 18.02 8.30 15.78
C GLU A 70 18.23 6.84 15.33
N ASN A 71 17.99 5.88 16.25
CA ASN A 71 18.23 4.46 16.00
C ASN A 71 16.96 3.63 15.83
N TRP A 72 15.79 4.22 16.04
CA TRP A 72 14.53 3.50 15.97
C TRP A 72 13.54 4.18 15.03
N ASN A 73 12.98 3.40 14.15
CA ASN A 73 11.79 3.76 13.37
C ASN A 73 10.66 2.82 13.76
N ARG A 74 9.57 3.38 14.28
CA ARG A 74 8.41 2.63 14.77
C ARG A 74 7.16 3.27 14.23
N PHE A 75 6.26 2.46 13.69
CA PHE A 75 4.99 2.99 13.22
C PHE A 75 3.86 1.99 13.33
N LEU A 76 2.67 2.53 13.54
CA LEU A 76 1.39 1.83 13.48
C LEU A 76 0.56 2.44 12.36
N ILE A 77 0.01 1.58 11.50
CA ILE A 77 -0.95 1.94 10.45
C ILE A 77 -2.26 1.22 10.74
N PHE A 78 -3.36 1.95 10.63
CA PHE A 78 -4.70 1.40 10.59
C PHE A 78 -5.43 1.99 9.38
N ASN A 79 -6.02 1.12 8.55
CA ASN A 79 -6.86 1.52 7.43
C ASN A 79 -8.17 0.74 7.47
N TYR A 80 -9.24 1.42 7.19
CA TYR A 80 -10.57 0.85 6.96
C TYR A 80 -11.14 1.45 5.69
N SER A 81 -11.72 0.61 4.85
CA SER A 81 -12.42 1.08 3.65
C SER A 81 -13.67 0.24 3.40
N ARG A 82 -14.78 0.92 3.13
CA ARG A 82 -16.05 0.28 2.79
C ARG A 82 -16.68 1.01 1.61
N ARG A 83 -17.11 0.24 0.62
CA ARG A 83 -17.84 0.72 -0.55
C ARG A 83 -19.13 -0.06 -0.70
N GLU A 84 -20.21 0.69 -0.80
CA GLU A 84 -21.53 0.17 -1.11
C GLU A 84 -21.97 0.73 -2.47
N LYS A 85 -22.64 -0.11 -3.26
CA LYS A 85 -23.22 0.26 -4.55
C LYS A 85 -24.53 -0.50 -4.73
N ASP A 86 -25.63 0.22 -4.98
CA ASP A 86 -26.95 -0.35 -5.22
C ASP A 86 -27.32 -1.40 -4.14
N GLU A 87 -27.20 -0.99 -2.85
CA GLU A 87 -27.42 -1.82 -1.65
C GLU A 87 -26.48 -3.04 -1.48
N SER A 88 -25.49 -3.18 -2.36
CA SER A 88 -24.51 -4.26 -2.30
C SER A 88 -23.15 -3.74 -1.80
N ILE A 89 -22.53 -4.48 -0.87
CA ILE A 89 -21.17 -4.17 -0.39
C ILE A 89 -20.18 -4.66 -1.45
N ASN A 90 -19.38 -3.73 -1.99
CA ASN A 90 -18.37 -4.01 -3.00
C ASN A 90 -16.93 -3.92 -2.47
N GLU A 91 -16.76 -3.39 -1.26
CA GLU A 91 -15.49 -3.35 -0.54
C GLU A 91 -15.79 -3.28 0.96
N ASP A 92 -15.06 -4.05 1.77
CA ASP A 92 -15.11 -4.01 3.22
C ASP A 92 -13.77 -4.55 3.73
N ASN A 93 -12.80 -3.66 3.88
CA ASN A 93 -11.43 -4.05 4.18
C ASN A 93 -10.95 -3.39 5.47
N THR A 94 -10.32 -4.18 6.32
CA THR A 94 -9.60 -3.71 7.51
C THR A 94 -8.14 -4.07 7.41
N PHE A 95 -7.25 -3.16 7.79
CA PHE A 95 -5.81 -3.38 7.79
C PHE A 95 -5.17 -2.72 9.00
N ILE A 96 -4.37 -3.49 9.75
CA ILE A 96 -3.55 -3.02 10.85
C ILE A 96 -2.13 -3.50 10.63
N HIS A 97 -1.14 -2.62 10.78
CA HIS A 97 0.27 -2.98 10.68
C HIS A 97 1.09 -2.22 11.70
N LEU A 98 1.83 -2.95 12.52
CA LEU A 98 2.78 -2.42 13.49
C LEU A 98 4.19 -2.85 13.06
N ARG A 99 5.14 -1.91 12.99
CA ARG A 99 6.54 -2.20 12.66
C ARG A 99 7.50 -1.52 13.61
N PHE A 100 8.54 -2.25 13.93
CA PHE A 100 9.73 -1.79 14.66
C PHE A 100 10.96 -2.03 13.77
N SER A 101 11.74 -0.99 13.55
CA SER A 101 13.02 -1.09 12.85
C SER A 101 14.10 -0.47 13.72
N ARG A 102 15.18 -1.21 14.01
CA ARG A 102 16.33 -0.74 14.76
C ARG A 102 17.52 -0.64 13.84
N LYS A 103 18.04 0.56 13.66
CA LYS A 103 19.29 0.81 12.94
C LYS A 103 20.45 0.27 13.77
N LEU A 104 21.21 -0.66 13.23
CA LEU A 104 22.44 -1.18 13.82
C LEU A 104 23.65 -0.41 13.32
N THR A 105 23.63 -0.08 12.02
CA THR A 105 24.61 0.75 11.34
C THR A 105 23.90 1.67 10.34
N THR A 106 24.62 2.49 9.61
CA THR A 106 24.08 3.28 8.50
C THR A 106 23.56 2.42 7.35
N LEU A 107 24.09 1.19 7.22
CA LEU A 107 23.75 0.24 6.15
C LEU A 107 22.69 -0.78 6.58
N LEU A 108 22.68 -1.18 7.85
CA LEU A 108 21.93 -2.35 8.34
C LEU A 108 20.93 -1.96 9.42
N ALA A 109 19.68 -2.44 9.28
CA ALA A 109 18.66 -2.40 10.32
C ALA A 109 18.02 -3.77 10.53
N LEU A 110 17.59 -4.04 11.77
CA LEU A 110 16.71 -5.16 12.12
C LEU A 110 15.26 -4.69 12.02
N GLU A 111 14.38 -5.55 11.54
CA GLU A 111 12.97 -5.28 11.41
C GLU A 111 12.14 -6.37 12.07
N PHE A 112 11.09 -5.96 12.77
CA PHE A 112 10.03 -6.82 13.29
C PHE A 112 8.71 -6.20 12.96
N PHE A 113 7.71 -7.02 12.59
CA PHE A 113 6.36 -6.53 12.30
C PHE A 113 5.27 -7.52 12.71
N ILE A 114 4.11 -6.96 12.99
CA ILE A 114 2.85 -7.66 13.14
C ILE A 114 1.84 -6.99 12.21
N GLN A 115 1.04 -7.78 11.53
CA GLN A 115 0.02 -7.30 10.62
C GLN A 115 -1.23 -8.16 10.75
N SER A 116 -2.40 -7.52 10.68
CA SER A 116 -3.69 -8.18 10.51
C SER A 116 -4.46 -7.50 9.39
N ASN A 117 -5.14 -8.28 8.59
CA ASN A 117 -6.07 -7.77 7.59
C ASN A 117 -7.26 -8.68 7.35
N GLU A 118 -8.40 -8.05 7.09
CA GLU A 118 -9.65 -8.68 6.71
C GLU A 118 -10.06 -8.15 5.34
N LYS A 119 -10.49 -9.05 4.45
CA LYS A 119 -10.94 -8.73 3.10
C LYS A 119 -12.05 -9.72 2.67
N PRO A 120 -13.24 -9.58 3.23
CA PRO A 120 -14.32 -10.54 3.03
C PRO A 120 -14.72 -10.76 1.56
N LEU A 121 -14.64 -9.72 0.73
CA LEU A 121 -14.96 -9.81 -0.70
C LEU A 121 -13.87 -10.54 -1.51
N GLU A 122 -12.65 -10.56 -1.03
CA GLU A 122 -11.57 -11.41 -1.54
C GLU A 122 -11.58 -12.82 -0.91
N LYS A 123 -12.63 -13.13 -0.12
CA LYS A 123 -12.81 -14.40 0.63
C LYS A 123 -11.77 -14.66 1.70
N ILE A 124 -11.12 -13.62 2.18
CA ILE A 124 -10.21 -13.63 3.32
C ILE A 124 -10.97 -13.10 4.53
N GLU A 125 -11.34 -14.00 5.44
CA GLU A 125 -12.03 -13.65 6.68
C GLU A 125 -11.04 -12.95 7.63
N GLU A 126 -9.84 -13.50 7.77
CA GLU A 126 -8.77 -12.94 8.59
C GLU A 126 -7.42 -13.44 8.08
N ARG A 127 -6.40 -12.59 8.14
CA ARG A 127 -5.03 -12.92 7.81
C ARG A 127 -4.08 -12.21 8.75
N ASN A 128 -3.37 -12.97 9.56
CA ASN A 128 -2.43 -12.49 10.57
C ASN A 128 -1.00 -12.84 10.17
N LEU A 129 -0.09 -11.88 10.31
CA LEU A 129 1.33 -12.05 10.00
C LEU A 129 2.17 -11.61 11.19
N VAL A 130 3.19 -12.38 11.50
CA VAL A 130 4.26 -12.00 12.43
C VAL A 130 5.59 -12.26 11.75
N GLY A 131 6.43 -11.25 11.61
CA GLY A 131 7.65 -11.38 10.85
C GLY A 131 8.84 -10.64 11.42
N LEU A 132 10.02 -11.14 11.07
CA LEU A 132 11.30 -10.54 11.41
C LEU A 132 12.25 -10.60 10.21
N GLY A 133 13.19 -9.66 10.14
CA GLY A 133 14.13 -9.62 9.03
C GLY A 133 15.22 -8.58 9.24
N VAL A 134 16.00 -8.45 8.20
CA VAL A 134 17.05 -7.43 8.09
C VAL A 134 16.80 -6.57 6.87
N ARG A 135 17.15 -5.29 7.00
CA ARG A 135 17.10 -4.34 5.90
C ARG A 135 18.47 -3.77 5.65
N LEU A 136 18.88 -3.77 4.39
CA LEU A 136 20.06 -3.11 3.89
C LEU A 136 19.66 -1.80 3.19
N SER A 137 20.41 -0.73 3.44
CA SER A 137 20.26 0.58 2.79
C SER A 137 21.60 0.98 2.17
N PRO A 138 22.02 0.31 1.06
CA PRO A 138 23.35 0.54 0.46
C PRO A 138 23.46 1.91 -0.19
N LEU A 139 22.34 2.52 -0.56
CA LEU A 139 22.23 3.88 -1.06
C LEU A 139 21.12 4.61 -0.28
N LYS A 140 21.16 5.94 -0.26
CA LYS A 140 20.17 6.78 0.42
C LYS A 140 18.72 6.41 0.04
N ASP A 141 18.50 6.12 -1.23
CA ASP A 141 17.17 5.91 -1.80
C ASP A 141 16.91 4.44 -2.19
N LEU A 142 17.80 3.49 -1.83
CA LEU A 142 17.66 2.06 -2.08
C LEU A 142 17.56 1.28 -0.76
N ARG A 143 16.51 0.49 -0.63
CA ARG A 143 16.28 -0.43 0.49
C ARG A 143 16.05 -1.83 -0.03
N ILE A 144 16.72 -2.79 0.57
CA ILE A 144 16.61 -4.21 0.28
C ILE A 144 16.32 -4.92 1.59
N GLY A 145 15.18 -5.56 1.71
CA GLY A 145 14.82 -6.35 2.90
C GLY A 145 14.83 -7.82 2.60
N ILE A 146 15.23 -8.61 3.59
CA ILE A 146 15.11 -10.06 3.61
C ILE A 146 14.72 -10.52 5.01
N GLY A 147 13.76 -11.43 5.12
CA GLY A 147 13.29 -11.96 6.38
C GLY A 147 12.36 -13.13 6.20
N LEU A 148 11.72 -13.51 7.29
CA LEU A 148 10.70 -14.54 7.35
C LEU A 148 9.48 -13.99 8.06
N PHE A 149 8.31 -14.51 7.73
CA PHE A 149 7.10 -14.30 8.51
C PHE A 149 6.25 -15.55 8.53
N ASP A 150 5.59 -15.75 9.66
CA ASP A 150 4.52 -16.71 9.80
C ASP A 150 3.20 -16.05 9.47
N GLU A 151 2.39 -16.71 8.69
CA GLU A 151 1.09 -16.32 8.22
C GLU A 151 0.04 -17.32 8.67
N GLU A 152 -0.99 -16.83 9.36
CA GLU A 152 -2.24 -17.56 9.57
C GLU A 152 -3.31 -16.90 8.69
N GLU A 153 -3.82 -17.64 7.72
CA GLU A 153 -4.87 -17.16 6.80
C GLU A 153 -6.12 -18.03 6.94
N LYS A 154 -7.21 -17.41 7.36
CA LYS A 154 -8.55 -18.00 7.40
C LYS A 154 -9.35 -17.50 6.22
N ARG A 155 -9.72 -18.40 5.34
CA ARG A 155 -10.61 -18.14 4.20
C ARG A 155 -12.05 -18.42 4.58
N ILE A 156 -13.01 -17.69 3.99
CA ILE A 156 -14.43 -17.88 4.25
C ILE A 156 -14.83 -19.36 4.04
N LYS A 157 -15.44 -19.99 5.05
CA LYS A 157 -15.89 -21.39 5.06
C LYS A 157 -14.76 -22.42 4.98
N LEU A 158 -13.52 -22.05 5.22
CA LEU A 158 -12.38 -22.97 5.31
C LEU A 158 -11.72 -22.85 6.69
N GLU A 159 -10.98 -23.89 7.06
CA GLU A 159 -10.12 -23.82 8.25
C GLU A 159 -8.94 -22.88 8.01
N ALA A 160 -8.36 -22.38 9.10
CA ALA A 160 -7.18 -21.54 9.03
C ALA A 160 -5.98 -22.36 8.52
N ARG A 161 -5.20 -21.76 7.63
CA ARG A 161 -3.94 -22.34 7.12
C ARG A 161 -2.77 -21.53 7.67
N ASN A 162 -1.79 -22.23 8.22
CA ASN A 162 -0.53 -21.66 8.63
C ASN A 162 0.54 -21.87 7.56
N THR A 163 1.31 -20.84 7.28
CA THR A 163 2.35 -20.85 6.23
C THR A 163 3.51 -19.97 6.66
N THR A 164 4.74 -20.47 6.59
CA THR A 164 5.93 -19.64 6.77
C THR A 164 6.45 -19.20 5.41
N ARG A 165 6.66 -17.89 5.21
CA ARG A 165 7.13 -17.32 3.94
C ARG A 165 8.43 -16.58 4.08
N VAL A 166 9.26 -16.67 3.06
CA VAL A 166 10.36 -15.73 2.88
C VAL A 166 9.76 -14.35 2.52
N ASN A 167 10.25 -13.29 3.13
CA ASN A 167 9.86 -11.92 2.80
C ASN A 167 11.04 -11.19 2.20
N THR A 168 11.06 -11.03 0.90
CA THR A 168 12.06 -10.18 0.24
C THR A 168 11.39 -8.97 -0.36
N TYR A 169 12.04 -7.79 -0.24
CA TYR A 169 11.61 -6.62 -0.96
C TYR A 169 12.78 -5.77 -1.44
N ILE A 170 12.56 -5.06 -2.53
CA ILE A 170 13.45 -4.02 -3.05
C ILE A 170 12.59 -2.78 -3.25
N ASN A 171 12.95 -1.69 -2.60
CA ASN A 171 12.35 -0.36 -2.81
C ASN A 171 13.45 0.60 -3.27
N TYR A 172 13.23 1.25 -4.40
CA TYR A 172 14.15 2.20 -4.96
C TYR A 172 13.44 3.46 -5.45
N LEU A 173 13.81 4.60 -4.86
CA LEU A 173 13.37 5.92 -5.28
C LEU A 173 14.47 6.58 -6.12
N PHE A 174 14.27 6.64 -7.42
CA PHE A 174 15.26 7.16 -8.36
C PHE A 174 14.87 8.56 -8.84
N LYS A 175 15.76 9.55 -8.63
CA LYS A 175 15.64 10.88 -9.20
C LYS A 175 16.25 10.88 -10.60
N ILE A 176 15.41 10.91 -11.64
CA ILE A 176 15.83 10.96 -13.04
C ILE A 176 16.37 12.37 -13.35
N SER A 177 15.70 13.39 -12.81
CA SER A 177 16.08 14.79 -12.92
C SER A 177 15.57 15.58 -11.70
N GLU A 178 15.81 16.89 -11.64
CA GLU A 178 15.23 17.77 -10.59
C GLU A 178 13.70 17.73 -10.60
N ASN A 179 13.10 17.52 -11.76
CA ASN A 179 11.67 17.54 -11.97
C ASN A 179 11.02 16.16 -12.10
N THR A 180 11.82 15.08 -12.15
CA THR A 180 11.31 13.73 -12.45
C THR A 180 11.85 12.74 -11.46
N SER A 181 10.95 12.03 -10.77
CA SER A 181 11.28 10.92 -9.88
C SER A 181 10.52 9.67 -10.28
N PHE A 182 11.18 8.53 -10.13
CA PHE A 182 10.65 7.20 -10.37
C PHE A 182 10.78 6.38 -9.08
N ASN A 183 9.70 5.76 -8.66
CA ASN A 183 9.69 4.82 -7.53
C ASN A 183 9.39 3.42 -8.04
N SER A 184 10.16 2.44 -7.58
CA SER A 184 9.88 1.02 -7.83
C SER A 184 9.90 0.26 -6.51
N LEU A 185 8.91 -0.61 -6.32
CA LEU A 185 8.82 -1.51 -5.20
C LEU A 185 8.49 -2.90 -5.72
N LEU A 186 9.28 -3.87 -5.31
CA LEU A 186 9.05 -5.29 -5.58
C LEU A 186 9.03 -6.03 -4.25
N TYR A 187 7.95 -6.78 -3.99
CA TYR A 187 7.90 -7.84 -2.99
C TYR A 187 7.90 -9.20 -3.67
N PHE A 188 8.60 -10.15 -3.06
CA PHE A 188 8.61 -11.54 -3.45
C PHE A 188 8.57 -12.42 -2.21
N GLN A 189 7.50 -13.21 -2.06
CA GLN A 189 7.15 -13.94 -0.84
C GLN A 189 6.78 -15.41 -1.14
N PRO A 190 7.76 -16.26 -1.45
CA PRO A 190 7.52 -17.70 -1.61
C PRO A 190 7.26 -18.36 -0.24
N ASP A 191 6.49 -19.43 -0.25
CA ASP A 191 6.36 -20.36 0.85
C ASP A 191 7.69 -21.13 1.02
N ILE A 192 8.14 -21.36 2.26
CA ILE A 192 9.40 -22.08 2.51
C ILE A 192 9.27 -23.60 2.29
N GLU A 193 8.06 -24.15 2.38
CA GLU A 193 7.78 -25.56 2.18
C GLU A 193 7.50 -25.88 0.70
N ASP A 194 6.89 -24.92 -0.02
CA ASP A 194 6.61 -25.03 -1.45
C ASP A 194 6.94 -23.73 -2.18
N PHE A 195 8.15 -23.64 -2.72
CA PHE A 195 8.60 -22.46 -3.48
C PHE A 195 7.80 -22.17 -4.76
N SER A 196 6.88 -23.05 -5.18
CA SER A 196 5.94 -22.76 -6.25
C SER A 196 4.74 -21.93 -5.79
N GLU A 197 4.47 -21.89 -4.47
CA GLU A 197 3.48 -21.00 -3.86
C GLU A 197 4.09 -19.62 -3.60
N ILE A 198 3.85 -18.71 -4.53
CA ILE A 198 4.47 -17.38 -4.54
C ILE A 198 3.38 -16.31 -4.42
N ARG A 199 3.64 -15.31 -3.59
CA ARG A 199 2.98 -14.00 -3.65
C ARG A 199 3.99 -12.94 -4.05
N SER A 200 3.62 -12.07 -4.98
CA SER A 200 4.46 -10.94 -5.38
C SER A 200 3.65 -9.68 -5.65
N LEU A 201 4.28 -8.54 -5.40
CA LEU A 201 3.76 -7.21 -5.71
C LEU A 201 4.86 -6.42 -6.42
N LEU A 202 4.53 -5.90 -7.59
CA LEU A 202 5.34 -4.89 -8.27
C LEU A 202 4.56 -3.58 -8.29
N ARG A 203 5.17 -2.51 -7.80
CA ARG A 203 4.62 -1.15 -7.90
C ARG A 203 5.64 -0.24 -8.55
N LEU A 204 5.19 0.48 -9.57
CA LEU A 204 5.97 1.48 -10.30
C LEU A 204 5.24 2.82 -10.23
N GLY A 205 5.98 3.87 -9.92
CA GLY A 205 5.44 5.23 -9.89
C GLY A 205 6.38 6.20 -10.59
N LEU A 206 5.86 6.97 -11.52
CA LEU A 206 6.57 8.08 -12.15
C LEU A 206 5.87 9.39 -11.77
N ARG A 207 6.63 10.31 -11.18
CA ARG A 207 6.16 11.67 -10.88
C ARG A 207 7.01 12.66 -11.68
N VAL A 208 6.33 13.49 -12.46
CA VAL A 208 6.94 14.56 -13.26
C VAL A 208 6.38 15.90 -12.81
N LYS A 209 7.24 16.81 -12.40
CA LYS A 209 6.94 18.21 -12.17
C LYS A 209 6.99 18.92 -13.53
N ALA A 210 5.84 19.10 -14.17
CA ALA A 210 5.75 19.71 -15.50
C ALA A 210 5.93 21.25 -15.45
N THR A 211 5.44 21.89 -14.36
CA THR A 211 5.69 23.29 -14.01
C THR A 211 5.85 23.41 -12.50
N ASP A 212 6.10 24.60 -11.96
CA ASP A 212 6.23 24.80 -10.51
C ASP A 212 5.01 24.31 -9.71
N ASN A 213 3.85 24.35 -10.34
CA ASN A 213 2.58 24.02 -9.71
C ASN A 213 1.90 22.79 -10.32
N PHE A 214 2.36 22.27 -11.45
CA PHE A 214 1.69 21.18 -12.17
C PHE A 214 2.50 19.91 -12.18
N TYR A 215 1.87 18.82 -11.75
CA TYR A 215 2.49 17.49 -11.64
C TYR A 215 1.70 16.46 -12.41
N VAL A 216 2.43 15.56 -13.04
CA VAL A 216 1.91 14.34 -13.69
C VAL A 216 2.36 13.15 -12.87
N ASN A 217 1.43 12.30 -12.46
CA ASN A 217 1.71 11.07 -11.73
C ASN A 217 1.16 9.88 -12.53
N ILE A 218 2.02 8.91 -12.80
CA ILE A 218 1.67 7.65 -13.45
C ILE A 218 2.01 6.53 -12.49
N ASN A 219 1.05 5.65 -12.22
CA ASN A 219 1.23 4.53 -11.31
C ASN A 219 0.82 3.24 -12.01
N TYR A 220 1.58 2.20 -11.74
CA TYR A 220 1.28 0.83 -12.13
C TYR A 220 1.53 -0.10 -10.95
N GLU A 221 0.58 -0.97 -10.68
CA GLU A 221 0.69 -2.02 -9.69
C GLU A 221 0.31 -3.35 -10.33
N TYR A 222 1.10 -4.38 -10.05
CA TYR A 222 0.85 -5.75 -10.45
C TYR A 222 0.98 -6.65 -9.23
N VAL A 223 -0.05 -7.45 -9.00
CA VAL A 223 -0.09 -8.43 -7.91
C VAL A 223 -0.24 -9.82 -8.50
N HIS A 224 0.53 -10.76 -7.97
CA HIS A 224 0.42 -12.17 -8.29
C HIS A 224 0.31 -12.98 -7.00
N ASP A 225 -0.67 -13.88 -6.96
CA ASP A 225 -0.80 -14.98 -5.98
C ASP A 225 -0.97 -16.27 -6.76
N SER A 226 -0.05 -17.21 -6.58
CA SER A 226 -0.11 -18.50 -7.28
C SER A 226 -1.24 -19.39 -6.77
N SER A 227 -1.69 -19.18 -5.50
CA SER A 227 -2.69 -19.99 -4.80
C SER A 227 -3.79 -19.12 -4.15
N PRO A 228 -4.51 -18.28 -4.94
CA PRO A 228 -5.51 -17.38 -4.40
C PRO A 228 -6.76 -18.13 -3.89
N PRO A 229 -7.64 -17.48 -3.12
CA PRO A 229 -8.93 -18.06 -2.76
C PRO A 229 -9.74 -18.46 -3.98
N THR A 230 -10.50 -19.57 -3.89
CA THR A 230 -11.29 -20.10 -5.01
C THR A 230 -12.25 -19.07 -5.58
N GLY A 231 -12.14 -18.80 -6.89
CA GLY A 231 -12.96 -17.83 -7.62
C GLY A 231 -12.45 -16.40 -7.54
N THR A 232 -11.18 -16.20 -7.14
CA THR A 232 -10.45 -14.96 -7.33
C THR A 232 -9.32 -15.18 -8.34
N ASP A 233 -8.87 -14.08 -8.99
CA ASP A 233 -7.84 -14.14 -10.02
C ASP A 233 -6.44 -14.27 -9.42
N LYS A 234 -5.57 -15.03 -10.10
CA LYS A 234 -4.15 -15.16 -9.73
C LYS A 234 -3.33 -13.90 -9.98
N LYS A 235 -3.79 -13.03 -10.87
CA LYS A 235 -3.06 -11.85 -11.33
C LYS A 235 -4.02 -10.66 -11.38
N ASN A 236 -3.61 -9.55 -10.77
CA ASN A 236 -4.33 -8.30 -10.82
C ASN A 236 -3.39 -7.17 -11.23
N SER A 237 -3.86 -6.28 -12.09
CA SER A 237 -3.11 -5.09 -12.50
C SER A 237 -3.95 -3.84 -12.33
N ILE A 238 -3.34 -2.81 -11.77
CA ILE A 238 -3.95 -1.50 -11.60
C ILE A 238 -3.01 -0.49 -12.21
N TYR A 239 -3.55 0.40 -13.01
CA TYR A 239 -2.80 1.52 -13.55
C TYR A 239 -3.59 2.80 -13.38
N GLY A 240 -2.87 3.88 -13.18
CA GLY A 240 -3.48 5.18 -12.96
C GLY A 240 -2.65 6.31 -13.53
N PHE A 241 -3.34 7.32 -13.98
CA PHE A 241 -2.79 8.59 -14.41
C PHE A 241 -3.49 9.70 -13.62
N LYS A 242 -2.72 10.57 -12.99
CA LYS A 242 -3.25 11.68 -12.20
C LYS A 242 -2.51 12.97 -12.53
N LEU A 243 -3.28 14.01 -12.81
CA LEU A 243 -2.79 15.38 -12.90
C LEU A 243 -3.07 16.08 -11.58
N SER A 244 -2.08 16.77 -11.03
CA SER A 244 -2.22 17.55 -9.80
C SER A 244 -1.74 18.97 -10.06
N TYR A 245 -2.46 19.94 -9.52
CA TYR A 245 -2.05 21.33 -9.49
C TYR A 245 -1.96 21.79 -8.03
N GLU A 246 -0.77 22.22 -7.61
CA GLU A 246 -0.49 22.71 -6.26
C GLU A 246 -0.37 24.24 -6.31
N PHE A 247 -1.07 24.97 -5.41
CA PHE A 247 -1.10 26.44 -5.36
C PHE A 247 -0.05 27.01 -4.42
#